data_836c8487f936bb3f704e90ca67c9f5c5
#
_entry.id   836c8487f936bb3f704e90ca67c9f5c5
#
_cell.length_a   1.000
_cell.length_b   1.000
_cell.length_c   1.000
_cell.angle_alpha   90.00
_cell.angle_beta   90.00
_cell.angle_gamma   90.00
#
_symmetry.space_group_name_H-M   'P 1'
#
loop_
_entity.id
_entity.type
_entity.pdbx_description
1 polymer ?
#
loop_
_entity_poly.entity_id
_entity_poly.type
_entity_poly.pdbx_seq_one_letter_code
_entity_poly.pdbx_strand_id
1 'polypeptide(L)'
;MPPTENKGTTMVKSRLSKQAVHVLVVALLVTLLWEPGPAVADETCQSPFLPKVTGQEDYIYVWTLGIKGVGDGNDSIVTVDANPKSAGYGKIVHRAPVSGQHEAHHAGFTDDRRFLWAGGLDDSQIFVFDVASDPARPKLVKTISTFVKDTGGLVGPHTFYALPGRMLISALSNAQDGSGRTGLAEYSNDGKFIRTIWMPKEAPYGYDVRVNANLNRMLTSSFAGKKNYMRPFGELVKDGEAMKQFGDSVIVWDFHARKPLQILRVPGAPLELRWALLPNHNYAFTATALTGQLVLIYQQEDGTWATKNIAEIGANIPVDISIAPDDSKIYVNSFGDGTLRVYDVSKPFEGKLVESVKLGEMANMVSSSWDGKRLYATNSLLSQWDKPGDYWLKAYAWEDGKLVAKFTTDFNAVGRAHIMNFGSKAFGPRAARGAAANPRVSAYAAPR
;
A
#
# COMPACT_ATOMS: atom_id res chain seq x y z
N MET A 1 -56.79 40.92 -67.18
CA MET A 1 -56.26 40.62 -65.84
C MET A 1 -55.89 39.15 -65.83
N PRO A 2 -54.61 38.78 -65.62
CA PRO A 2 -54.13 37.41 -65.72
C PRO A 2 -54.33 36.65 -64.36
N PRO A 3 -54.38 35.28 -64.36
CA PRO A 3 -54.66 34.49 -63.22
C PRO A 3 -53.39 34.21 -62.41
N THR A 4 -53.57 34.07 -61.13
CA THR A 4 -52.58 33.80 -60.12
C THR A 4 -52.14 32.33 -60.13
N GLU A 5 -50.85 32.03 -60.24
CA GLU A 5 -50.20 30.73 -60.11
C GLU A 5 -50.16 30.23 -58.65
N ASN A 6 -50.58 28.97 -58.49
CA ASN A 6 -50.56 28.27 -57.24
C ASN A 6 -49.21 27.47 -57.17
N LYS A 7 -48.30 27.84 -56.27
CA LYS A 7 -47.02 27.14 -56.08
C LYS A 7 -47.23 26.00 -55.07
N GLY A 8 -47.19 24.77 -55.57
CA GLY A 8 -47.22 23.54 -54.78
C GLY A 8 -45.95 23.37 -53.95
N THR A 9 -46.15 23.08 -52.68
CA THR A 9 -45.08 22.77 -51.70
C THR A 9 -44.63 21.33 -51.87
N THR A 10 -43.40 21.15 -52.37
CA THR A 10 -42.80 19.80 -52.53
C THR A 10 -42.20 19.36 -51.18
N MET A 11 -42.81 18.32 -50.57
CA MET A 11 -42.24 17.64 -49.38
C MET A 11 -41.05 16.80 -49.81
N VAL A 12 -39.86 17.18 -49.39
CA VAL A 12 -38.64 16.37 -49.54
C VAL A 12 -38.62 15.33 -48.44
N LYS A 13 -38.93 14.07 -48.77
CA LYS A 13 -38.71 12.92 -47.87
C LYS A 13 -37.21 12.56 -47.89
N SER A 14 -36.46 12.92 -46.83
CA SER A 14 -35.08 12.46 -46.62
C SER A 14 -35.09 10.96 -46.31
N ARG A 15 -34.63 10.15 -47.28
CA ARG A 15 -34.31 8.74 -47.03
C ARG A 15 -32.97 8.67 -46.29
N LEU A 16 -32.96 8.50 -44.97
CA LEU A 16 -31.78 8.05 -44.22
C LEU A 16 -31.36 6.68 -44.75
N SER A 17 -30.16 6.58 -45.29
CA SER A 17 -29.66 5.33 -45.85
C SER A 17 -29.52 4.27 -44.72
N LYS A 18 -29.85 3.02 -45.04
CA LYS A 18 -29.69 1.88 -44.11
C LYS A 18 -28.25 1.77 -43.57
N GLN A 19 -27.25 2.29 -44.28
CA GLN A 19 -25.86 2.33 -43.85
C GLN A 19 -25.60 3.32 -42.68
N ALA A 20 -26.27 4.48 -42.66
CA ALA A 20 -26.14 5.43 -41.55
C ALA A 20 -26.72 4.88 -40.25
N VAL A 21 -27.79 4.10 -40.30
CA VAL A 21 -28.39 3.44 -39.13
C VAL A 21 -27.47 2.32 -38.58
N HIS A 22 -26.82 1.55 -39.48
CA HIS A 22 -25.87 0.51 -39.03
C HIS A 22 -24.61 1.10 -38.39
N VAL A 23 -24.08 2.19 -38.88
CA VAL A 23 -22.92 2.87 -38.29
C VAL A 23 -23.28 3.46 -36.92
N LEU A 24 -24.46 4.02 -36.73
CA LEU A 24 -24.90 4.55 -35.43
C LEU A 24 -25.14 3.43 -34.41
N VAL A 25 -25.70 2.29 -34.81
CA VAL A 25 -25.94 1.14 -33.91
C VAL A 25 -24.63 0.47 -33.50
N VAL A 26 -23.65 0.35 -34.43
CA VAL A 26 -22.32 -0.19 -34.11
C VAL A 26 -21.54 0.77 -33.21
N ALA A 27 -21.64 2.09 -33.44
CA ALA A 27 -21.01 3.07 -32.56
C ALA A 27 -21.65 3.07 -31.14
N LEU A 28 -22.96 2.90 -31.01
CA LEU A 28 -23.64 2.79 -29.72
C LEU A 28 -23.32 1.46 -29.00
N LEU A 29 -23.15 0.36 -29.74
CA LEU A 29 -22.76 -0.96 -29.16
C LEU A 29 -21.30 -0.99 -28.74
N VAL A 30 -20.39 -0.25 -29.37
CA VAL A 30 -18.99 -0.15 -28.98
C VAL A 30 -18.81 0.72 -27.73
N THR A 31 -19.66 1.73 -27.52
CA THR A 31 -19.65 2.55 -26.30
C THR A 31 -20.28 1.85 -25.09
N LEU A 32 -21.10 0.81 -25.29
CA LEU A 32 -21.71 0.03 -24.22
C LEU A 32 -20.82 -1.12 -23.70
N LEU A 33 -19.67 -1.39 -24.33
CA LEU A 33 -18.78 -2.50 -23.93
C LEU A 33 -17.52 -2.06 -23.21
N TRP A 34 -17.32 -0.77 -22.95
CA TRP A 34 -16.26 -0.31 -22.12
C TRP A 34 -16.77 0.00 -20.71
N GLU A 35 -17.16 -1.03 -19.99
CA GLU A 35 -17.19 -0.90 -18.55
C GLU A 35 -15.74 -0.72 -18.09
N PRO A 36 -15.40 0.34 -17.38
CA PRO A 36 -14.11 0.40 -16.71
C PRO A 36 -14.03 -0.84 -15.82
N GLY A 37 -13.01 -1.67 -16.04
CA GLY A 37 -12.81 -2.85 -15.22
C GLY A 37 -12.84 -2.45 -13.74
N PRO A 38 -13.30 -3.32 -12.84
CA PRO A 38 -13.44 -2.98 -11.44
C PRO A 38 -12.12 -2.39 -10.91
N ALA A 39 -12.22 -1.22 -10.30
CA ALA A 39 -11.12 -0.60 -9.59
C ALA A 39 -10.59 -1.60 -8.56
N VAL A 40 -9.28 -1.72 -8.44
CA VAL A 40 -8.62 -2.61 -7.47
C VAL A 40 -8.26 -1.77 -6.27
N ALA A 41 -8.68 -2.20 -5.09
CA ALA A 41 -8.36 -1.54 -3.85
C ALA A 41 -6.86 -1.58 -3.53
N ASP A 42 -6.43 -0.63 -2.73
CA ASP A 42 -5.06 -0.50 -2.26
C ASP A 42 -4.88 -1.28 -0.95
N GLU A 43 -4.39 -2.48 -1.10
CA GLU A 43 -3.84 -3.27 0.00
C GLU A 43 -2.45 -2.70 0.36
N THR A 44 -2.12 -2.55 1.62
CA THR A 44 -0.81 -2.04 2.05
C THR A 44 0.33 -2.81 1.38
N CYS A 45 1.31 -2.09 0.84
CA CYS A 45 2.39 -2.61 0.00
C CYS A 45 1.94 -3.24 -1.33
N GLN A 46 0.72 -2.99 -1.78
CA GLN A 46 0.26 -3.49 -3.08
C GLN A 46 0.97 -2.78 -4.24
N SER A 47 1.44 -3.58 -5.17
CA SER A 47 2.08 -3.13 -6.40
C SER A 47 1.12 -3.28 -7.60
N PRO A 48 1.17 -2.37 -8.61
CA PRO A 48 0.40 -2.50 -9.84
C PRO A 48 0.78 -3.73 -10.67
N PHE A 49 1.88 -4.39 -10.33
CA PHE A 49 2.34 -5.61 -11.00
C PHE A 49 1.79 -6.89 -10.37
N LEU A 50 1.07 -6.81 -9.24
CA LEU A 50 0.37 -7.96 -8.67
C LEU A 50 -0.84 -8.34 -9.53
N PRO A 51 -1.19 -9.64 -9.60
CA PRO A 51 -2.44 -10.06 -10.21
C PRO A 51 -3.62 -9.36 -9.54
N LYS A 52 -4.51 -8.81 -10.36
CA LYS A 52 -5.73 -8.19 -9.86
C LYS A 52 -6.63 -9.23 -9.21
N VAL A 53 -7.06 -8.95 -8.00
CA VAL A 53 -8.02 -9.75 -7.26
C VAL A 53 -9.28 -8.92 -7.07
N THR A 54 -10.42 -9.53 -7.24
CA THR A 54 -11.72 -8.88 -7.05
C THR A 54 -12.54 -9.68 -6.04
N GLY A 55 -13.42 -9.01 -5.34
CA GLY A 55 -14.34 -9.62 -4.40
C GLY A 55 -13.82 -9.67 -2.97
N GLN A 56 -14.25 -10.72 -2.26
CA GLN A 56 -13.96 -10.92 -0.84
C GLN A 56 -12.63 -11.66 -0.66
N GLU A 57 -11.78 -11.16 0.21
CA GLU A 57 -10.61 -11.87 0.72
C GLU A 57 -11.01 -13.10 1.54
N ASP A 58 -10.24 -14.18 1.44
CA ASP A 58 -10.45 -15.38 2.25
C ASP A 58 -9.69 -15.31 3.57
N TYR A 59 -8.49 -14.71 3.56
CA TYR A 59 -7.59 -14.65 4.71
C TYR A 59 -6.95 -13.28 4.85
N ILE A 60 -6.54 -12.95 6.08
CA ILE A 60 -5.67 -11.83 6.38
C ILE A 60 -4.41 -12.40 7.01
N TYR A 61 -3.26 -12.12 6.41
CA TYR A 61 -1.95 -12.44 6.97
C TYR A 61 -1.46 -11.23 7.75
N VAL A 62 -1.24 -11.39 9.06
CA VAL A 62 -0.72 -10.33 9.92
C VAL A 62 0.72 -10.68 10.29
N TRP A 63 1.69 -9.87 9.90
CA TRP A 63 3.05 -9.98 10.39
C TRP A 63 3.10 -9.40 11.80
N THR A 64 3.37 -10.25 12.76
CA THR A 64 3.12 -10.02 14.19
C THR A 64 4.43 -10.07 14.95
N LEU A 65 4.72 -9.02 15.72
CA LEU A 65 5.87 -8.96 16.60
C LEU A 65 5.63 -9.75 17.88
N GLY A 66 6.51 -10.68 18.18
CA GLY A 66 6.48 -11.48 19.41
C GLY A 66 6.69 -10.62 20.65
N ILE A 67 6.11 -11.04 21.77
CA ILE A 67 6.27 -10.40 23.07
C ILE A 67 6.89 -11.40 24.02
N LYS A 68 8.00 -11.04 24.68
CA LYS A 68 8.66 -11.90 25.67
C LYS A 68 7.66 -12.28 26.77
N GLY A 69 7.50 -13.59 26.98
CA GLY A 69 6.57 -14.13 27.98
C GLY A 69 5.13 -14.30 27.49
N VAL A 70 4.83 -14.01 26.22
CA VAL A 70 3.53 -14.27 25.58
C VAL A 70 3.72 -15.36 24.53
N GLY A 71 2.97 -16.46 24.64
CA GLY A 71 3.12 -17.62 23.76
C GLY A 71 4.57 -18.15 23.78
N ASP A 72 5.15 -18.34 22.57
CA ASP A 72 6.57 -18.70 22.41
C ASP A 72 7.50 -17.49 22.28
N GLY A 73 6.95 -16.26 22.29
CA GLY A 73 7.68 -15.01 22.20
C GLY A 73 8.26 -14.68 20.82
N ASN A 74 8.01 -15.49 19.81
CA ASN A 74 8.56 -15.33 18.46
C ASN A 74 7.71 -14.44 17.56
N ASP A 75 8.34 -13.74 16.63
CA ASP A 75 7.63 -13.11 15.51
C ASP A 75 6.95 -14.16 14.64
N SER A 76 5.83 -13.82 14.00
CA SER A 76 5.06 -14.81 13.24
C SER A 76 4.15 -14.20 12.21
N ILE A 77 3.91 -14.90 11.10
CA ILE A 77 2.72 -14.66 10.27
C ILE A 77 1.53 -15.32 10.95
N VAL A 78 0.54 -14.53 11.30
CA VAL A 78 -0.76 -14.97 11.85
C VAL A 78 -1.81 -14.90 10.75
N THR A 79 -2.51 -16.01 10.50
CA THR A 79 -3.60 -16.05 9.51
C THR A 79 -4.93 -15.91 10.23
N VAL A 80 -5.70 -14.91 9.82
CA VAL A 80 -7.08 -14.69 10.28
C VAL A 80 -8.05 -15.02 9.14
N ASP A 81 -9.13 -15.74 9.44
CA ASP A 81 -10.19 -16.04 8.48
C ASP A 81 -11.01 -14.76 8.21
N ALA A 82 -10.99 -14.28 6.98
CA ALA A 82 -11.69 -13.07 6.55
C ALA A 82 -13.00 -13.37 5.79
N ASN A 83 -13.33 -14.64 5.59
CA ASN A 83 -14.52 -15.01 4.85
C ASN A 83 -15.78 -14.96 5.73
N PRO A 84 -16.73 -14.03 5.50
CA PRO A 84 -17.94 -13.89 6.35
C PRO A 84 -18.89 -15.10 6.29
N LYS A 85 -18.69 -16.01 5.32
CA LYS A 85 -19.45 -17.27 5.22
C LYS A 85 -18.80 -18.43 5.97
N SER A 86 -17.62 -18.21 6.53
CA SER A 86 -16.89 -19.22 7.30
C SER A 86 -17.29 -19.20 8.79
N ALA A 87 -17.35 -20.36 9.42
CA ALA A 87 -17.50 -20.47 10.88
C ALA A 87 -16.28 -19.91 11.64
N GLY A 88 -15.17 -19.73 10.95
CA GLY A 88 -13.94 -19.14 11.46
C GLY A 88 -13.82 -17.63 11.29
N TYR A 89 -14.85 -16.94 10.75
CA TYR A 89 -14.80 -15.52 10.46
C TYR A 89 -14.30 -14.69 11.63
N GLY A 90 -13.24 -13.91 11.40
CA GLY A 90 -12.59 -13.10 12.41
C GLY A 90 -11.72 -13.88 13.41
N LYS A 91 -11.49 -15.19 13.23
CA LYS A 91 -10.67 -16.00 14.13
C LYS A 91 -9.29 -16.28 13.55
N ILE A 92 -8.29 -16.37 14.41
CA ILE A 92 -6.97 -16.90 14.07
C ILE A 92 -7.11 -18.37 13.70
N VAL A 93 -6.67 -18.75 12.50
CA VAL A 93 -6.75 -20.14 11.99
C VAL A 93 -5.39 -20.79 11.85
N HIS A 94 -4.31 -20.00 11.83
CA HIS A 94 -2.95 -20.51 11.76
C HIS A 94 -1.95 -19.47 12.26
N ARG A 95 -0.78 -19.96 12.70
CA ARG A 95 0.39 -19.17 13.05
C ARG A 95 1.65 -19.85 12.51
N ALA A 96 2.46 -19.11 11.77
CA ALA A 96 3.75 -19.54 11.25
C ALA A 96 4.87 -18.72 11.91
N PRO A 97 5.49 -19.22 13.00
CA PRO A 97 6.53 -18.49 13.69
C PRO A 97 7.86 -18.52 12.93
N VAL A 98 8.69 -17.50 13.18
CA VAL A 98 10.12 -17.49 12.94
C VAL A 98 10.84 -17.60 14.28
N SER A 99 12.11 -17.99 14.29
CA SER A 99 12.84 -18.12 15.58
C SER A 99 13.34 -16.77 16.04
N GLY A 100 12.81 -16.25 17.14
CA GLY A 100 13.23 -14.99 17.78
C GLY A 100 12.31 -13.81 17.55
N GLN A 101 12.77 -12.66 18.04
CA GLN A 101 12.14 -11.34 17.85
C GLN A 101 13.03 -10.50 16.93
N HIS A 102 12.48 -9.98 15.87
CA HIS A 102 13.20 -9.26 14.80
C HIS A 102 12.63 -7.84 14.56
N GLU A 103 11.71 -7.41 15.40
CA GLU A 103 10.87 -6.23 15.15
C GLU A 103 10.05 -6.42 13.87
N ALA A 104 9.08 -7.36 13.88
CA ALA A 104 8.18 -7.63 12.78
C ALA A 104 7.47 -6.35 12.35
N HIS A 105 7.66 -5.91 11.09
CA HIS A 105 7.20 -4.61 10.66
C HIS A 105 6.42 -4.68 9.34
N HIS A 106 7.04 -4.62 8.17
CA HIS A 106 6.34 -4.68 6.89
C HIS A 106 6.51 -6.02 6.16
N ALA A 107 5.54 -6.31 5.29
CA ALA A 107 5.53 -7.49 4.43
C ALA A 107 4.88 -7.17 3.08
N GLY A 108 5.23 -7.93 2.04
CA GLY A 108 4.65 -7.79 0.70
C GLY A 108 4.81 -9.06 -0.13
N PHE A 109 3.87 -9.26 -1.07
CA PHE A 109 3.88 -10.43 -1.96
C PHE A 109 4.88 -10.30 -3.10
N THR A 110 5.36 -11.44 -3.59
CA THR A 110 5.95 -11.53 -4.94
C THR A 110 4.90 -11.24 -6.01
N ASP A 111 5.33 -10.83 -7.22
CA ASP A 111 4.45 -10.44 -8.31
C ASP A 111 3.47 -11.53 -8.78
N ASP A 112 3.72 -12.79 -8.43
CA ASP A 112 2.83 -13.94 -8.65
C ASP A 112 1.97 -14.30 -7.43
N ARG A 113 2.04 -13.54 -6.33
CA ARG A 113 1.40 -13.77 -5.02
C ARG A 113 1.68 -15.15 -4.39
N ARG A 114 2.73 -15.83 -4.81
CA ARG A 114 3.08 -17.15 -4.25
C ARG A 114 3.81 -17.07 -2.93
N PHE A 115 4.62 -16.04 -2.77
CA PHE A 115 5.41 -15.85 -1.57
C PHE A 115 5.10 -14.50 -0.92
N LEU A 116 5.02 -14.50 0.40
CA LEU A 116 4.97 -13.30 1.23
C LEU A 116 6.36 -13.09 1.84
N TRP A 117 6.98 -11.96 1.54
CA TRP A 117 8.24 -11.54 2.14
C TRP A 117 7.97 -10.63 3.31
N ALA A 118 8.59 -10.87 4.46
CA ALA A 118 8.38 -10.15 5.71
C ALA A 118 9.71 -9.72 6.31
N GLY A 119 9.81 -8.49 6.76
CA GLY A 119 11.04 -7.87 7.28
C GLY A 119 11.10 -7.87 8.80
N GLY A 120 12.28 -8.21 9.33
CA GLY A 120 12.72 -7.88 10.69
C GLY A 120 13.41 -6.52 10.67
N LEU A 121 12.77 -5.50 11.23
CA LEU A 121 13.26 -4.13 11.15
C LEU A 121 14.52 -3.91 11.99
N ASP A 122 14.67 -4.64 13.10
CA ASP A 122 15.79 -4.45 14.02
C ASP A 122 17.07 -5.10 13.51
N ASP A 123 17.04 -6.38 13.16
CA ASP A 123 18.23 -7.14 12.78
C ASP A 123 18.40 -7.31 11.27
N SER A 124 17.48 -6.75 10.48
CA SER A 124 17.53 -6.71 9.02
C SER A 124 17.45 -8.09 8.36
N GLN A 125 16.84 -9.06 9.02
CA GLN A 125 16.50 -10.34 8.40
C GLN A 125 15.25 -10.24 7.54
N ILE A 126 15.15 -11.08 6.52
CA ILE A 126 13.97 -11.16 5.66
C ILE A 126 13.50 -12.62 5.65
N PHE A 127 12.22 -12.81 5.91
CA PHE A 127 11.55 -14.10 5.99
C PHE A 127 10.62 -14.27 4.80
N VAL A 128 10.70 -15.40 4.11
CA VAL A 128 9.90 -15.72 2.93
C VAL A 128 8.96 -16.87 3.25
N PHE A 129 7.66 -16.61 3.16
CA PHE A 129 6.62 -17.59 3.43
C PHE A 129 5.94 -18.02 2.13
N ASP A 130 5.79 -19.33 1.93
CA ASP A 130 4.92 -19.88 0.89
C ASP A 130 3.46 -19.76 1.34
N VAL A 131 2.69 -18.96 0.63
CA VAL A 131 1.27 -18.71 0.87
C VAL A 131 0.37 -19.31 -0.21
N ALA A 132 0.96 -19.83 -1.29
CA ALA A 132 0.21 -20.42 -2.40
C ALA A 132 -0.04 -21.92 -2.22
N SER A 133 0.88 -22.64 -1.58
CA SER A 133 0.71 -24.09 -1.36
C SER A 133 -0.46 -24.40 -0.44
N ASP A 134 -0.66 -23.62 0.59
CA ASP A 134 -1.84 -23.64 1.48
C ASP A 134 -2.11 -22.21 1.98
N PRO A 135 -3.05 -21.48 1.36
CA PRO A 135 -3.34 -20.11 1.77
C PRO A 135 -3.85 -19.94 3.20
N ALA A 136 -4.42 -20.98 3.80
CA ALA A 136 -4.82 -20.95 5.21
C ALA A 136 -3.62 -21.13 6.15
N ARG A 137 -2.54 -21.76 5.68
CA ARG A 137 -1.41 -22.19 6.51
C ARG A 137 -0.06 -21.85 5.85
N PRO A 138 0.31 -20.56 5.78
CA PRO A 138 1.62 -20.14 5.32
C PRO A 138 2.76 -20.89 5.99
N LYS A 139 3.83 -21.15 5.24
CA LYS A 139 5.03 -21.84 5.76
C LYS A 139 6.27 -21.02 5.46
N LEU A 140 7.13 -20.84 6.46
CA LEU A 140 8.47 -20.29 6.26
C LEU A 140 9.27 -21.23 5.34
N VAL A 141 9.78 -20.71 4.21
CA VAL A 141 10.55 -21.48 3.22
C VAL A 141 11.97 -20.96 3.04
N LYS A 142 12.24 -19.71 3.43
CA LYS A 142 13.55 -19.11 3.32
C LYS A 142 13.74 -17.99 4.33
N THR A 143 14.98 -17.83 4.80
CA THR A 143 15.44 -16.66 5.55
C THR A 143 16.65 -16.07 4.83
N ILE A 144 16.63 -14.76 4.60
CA ILE A 144 17.75 -13.99 4.03
C ILE A 144 18.37 -13.21 5.19
N SER A 145 19.49 -13.68 5.70
CA SER A 145 20.24 -13.05 6.80
C SER A 145 21.41 -12.19 6.33
N THR A 146 21.61 -12.10 5.01
CA THR A 146 22.73 -11.41 4.39
C THR A 146 22.40 -10.01 3.89
N PHE A 147 21.19 -9.50 4.16
CA PHE A 147 20.66 -8.24 3.63
C PHE A 147 21.65 -7.07 3.80
N VAL A 148 22.20 -6.87 5.01
CA VAL A 148 23.15 -5.78 5.29
C VAL A 148 24.41 -5.91 4.46
N LYS A 149 24.97 -7.13 4.38
CA LYS A 149 26.18 -7.43 3.59
C LYS A 149 25.92 -7.27 2.09
N ASP A 150 24.84 -7.86 1.59
CA ASP A 150 24.51 -7.87 0.16
C ASP A 150 24.30 -6.44 -0.35
N THR A 151 23.61 -5.60 0.42
CA THR A 151 23.27 -4.23 0.04
C THR A 151 24.39 -3.22 0.24
N GLY A 152 25.50 -3.62 0.86
CA GLY A 152 26.61 -2.72 1.19
C GLY A 152 26.30 -1.79 2.37
N GLY A 153 25.44 -2.24 3.30
CA GLY A 153 25.20 -1.55 4.57
C GLY A 153 23.80 -0.99 4.78
N LEU A 154 22.80 -1.29 3.96
CA LEU A 154 21.41 -0.95 4.29
C LEU A 154 20.94 -1.78 5.48
N VAL A 155 20.18 -1.15 6.40
CA VAL A 155 19.53 -1.81 7.55
C VAL A 155 18.07 -1.37 7.66
N GLY A 156 17.26 -2.21 8.33
CA GLY A 156 15.84 -1.95 8.51
C GLY A 156 15.04 -2.07 7.22
N PRO A 157 14.95 -3.28 6.61
CA PRO A 157 14.10 -3.50 5.44
C PRO A 157 12.64 -3.21 5.83
N HIS A 158 12.00 -2.30 5.08
CA HIS A 158 10.69 -1.77 5.41
C HIS A 158 9.64 -2.17 4.38
N THR A 159 9.44 -1.40 3.31
CA THR A 159 8.45 -1.72 2.28
C THR A 159 8.96 -2.84 1.38
N PHE A 160 8.14 -3.86 1.16
CA PHE A 160 8.38 -4.96 0.22
C PHE A 160 7.44 -4.80 -0.97
N TYR A 161 7.96 -4.32 -2.09
CA TYR A 161 7.18 -3.91 -3.24
C TYR A 161 7.48 -4.79 -4.46
N ALA A 162 6.47 -5.51 -4.95
CA ALA A 162 6.63 -6.40 -6.08
C ALA A 162 6.93 -5.63 -7.38
N LEU A 163 7.91 -6.10 -8.12
CA LEU A 163 8.17 -5.75 -9.51
C LEU A 163 8.20 -7.05 -10.33
N PRO A 164 8.06 -7.01 -11.67
CA PRO A 164 8.11 -8.23 -12.47
C PRO A 164 9.39 -9.05 -12.20
N GLY A 165 9.21 -10.25 -11.64
CA GLY A 165 10.28 -11.18 -11.29
C GLY A 165 11.20 -10.76 -10.15
N ARG A 166 10.87 -9.71 -9.38
CA ARG A 166 11.72 -9.19 -8.30
C ARG A 166 10.96 -8.47 -7.20
N MET A 167 11.63 -8.30 -6.08
CA MET A 167 11.20 -7.50 -4.95
C MET A 167 12.03 -6.23 -4.85
N LEU A 168 11.39 -5.07 -4.77
CA LEU A 168 11.99 -3.79 -4.43
C LEU A 168 11.76 -3.53 -2.94
N ILE A 169 12.82 -3.30 -2.18
CA ILE A 169 12.76 -3.17 -0.73
C ILE A 169 13.31 -1.81 -0.34
N SER A 170 12.53 -0.99 0.37
CA SER A 170 13.08 0.21 1.00
C SER A 170 13.76 -0.13 2.32
N ALA A 171 14.79 0.63 2.67
CA ALA A 171 15.49 0.50 3.95
C ALA A 171 15.46 1.82 4.71
N LEU A 172 15.28 1.76 6.03
CA LEU A 172 15.13 2.95 6.85
C LEU A 172 16.45 3.56 7.29
N SER A 173 17.54 2.80 7.25
CA SER A 173 18.82 3.25 7.83
C SER A 173 20.02 2.60 7.15
N ASN A 174 21.20 2.90 7.65
CA ASN A 174 22.45 2.27 7.27
C ASN A 174 23.21 1.74 8.48
N ALA A 175 24.11 0.79 8.25
CA ALA A 175 24.90 0.13 9.28
C ALA A 175 26.10 0.97 9.78
N GLN A 176 26.46 2.07 9.10
CA GLN A 176 27.62 2.86 9.42
C GLN A 176 27.40 3.73 10.66
N ASP A 177 26.25 4.41 10.73
CA ASP A 177 25.94 5.37 11.79
C ASP A 177 24.52 5.26 12.33
N GLY A 178 23.73 4.30 11.82
CA GLY A 178 22.34 4.11 12.20
C GLY A 178 21.43 5.27 11.76
N SER A 179 21.82 6.07 10.77
CA SER A 179 21.12 7.27 10.31
C SER A 179 20.77 7.18 8.81
N GLY A 180 20.77 8.28 8.09
CA GLY A 180 20.81 8.37 6.63
C GLY A 180 22.28 8.48 6.17
N ARG A 181 22.65 8.06 5.06
CA ARG A 181 22.03 7.78 3.78
C ARG A 181 21.44 6.37 3.74
N THR A 182 20.17 6.27 3.36
CA THR A 182 19.49 5.00 3.17
C THR A 182 19.37 4.67 1.67
N GLY A 183 18.58 3.65 1.31
CA GLY A 183 18.39 3.27 -0.09
C GLY A 183 17.29 2.25 -0.30
N LEU A 184 17.24 1.80 -1.54
CA LEU A 184 16.38 0.70 -1.98
C LEU A 184 17.26 -0.48 -2.38
N ALA A 185 16.82 -1.70 -2.09
CA ALA A 185 17.44 -2.93 -2.53
C ALA A 185 16.53 -3.65 -3.53
N GLU A 186 17.10 -4.21 -4.61
CA GLU A 186 16.38 -5.13 -5.50
C GLU A 186 16.90 -6.56 -5.30
N TYR A 187 15.96 -7.49 -5.12
CA TYR A 187 16.20 -8.93 -5.07
C TYR A 187 15.32 -9.62 -6.11
N SER A 188 15.79 -10.70 -6.71
CA SER A 188 14.93 -11.59 -7.49
C SER A 188 13.95 -12.34 -6.59
N ASN A 189 12.83 -12.84 -7.12
CA ASN A 189 11.82 -13.57 -6.34
C ASN A 189 12.37 -14.82 -5.66
N ASP A 190 13.48 -15.39 -6.14
CA ASP A 190 14.20 -16.50 -5.50
C ASP A 190 15.20 -16.06 -4.40
N GLY A 191 15.26 -14.74 -4.14
CA GLY A 191 16.05 -14.14 -3.06
C GLY A 191 17.53 -13.98 -3.37
N LYS A 192 17.90 -13.75 -4.63
CA LYS A 192 19.24 -13.32 -5.01
C LYS A 192 19.31 -11.80 -5.09
N PHE A 193 20.29 -11.22 -4.46
CA PHE A 193 20.55 -9.78 -4.53
C PHE A 193 20.88 -9.36 -5.97
N ILE A 194 20.31 -8.21 -6.39
CA ILE A 194 20.52 -7.65 -7.73
C ILE A 194 21.32 -6.35 -7.61
N ARG A 195 20.87 -5.38 -6.80
CA ARG A 195 21.56 -4.08 -6.62
C ARG A 195 21.02 -3.26 -5.46
N THR A 196 21.78 -2.26 -5.07
CA THR A 196 21.37 -1.17 -4.18
C THR A 196 21.21 0.13 -4.98
N ILE A 197 20.16 0.90 -4.65
CA ILE A 197 19.90 2.23 -5.19
C ILE A 197 19.91 3.19 -4.00
N TRP A 198 20.96 3.99 -3.88
CA TRP A 198 21.13 4.89 -2.74
C TRP A 198 20.27 6.14 -2.88
N MET A 199 19.66 6.60 -1.77
CA MET A 199 18.98 7.90 -1.72
C MET A 199 19.98 9.04 -2.06
N PRO A 200 19.51 10.17 -2.64
CA PRO A 200 20.33 11.37 -2.82
C PRO A 200 20.87 11.89 -1.47
N LYS A 201 22.04 12.52 -1.48
CA LYS A 201 22.63 13.10 -0.26
C LYS A 201 21.77 14.20 0.34
N GLU A 202 21.05 14.94 -0.51
CA GLU A 202 20.17 16.06 -0.17
C GLU A 202 18.84 15.61 0.46
N ALA A 203 18.48 14.33 0.32
CA ALA A 203 17.32 13.68 0.91
C ALA A 203 17.71 12.25 1.35
N PRO A 204 18.51 12.11 2.42
CA PRO A 204 19.21 10.87 2.72
C PRO A 204 18.34 9.79 3.36
N TYR A 205 17.16 10.13 3.83
CA TYR A 205 16.27 9.18 4.51
C TYR A 205 15.29 8.54 3.54
N GLY A 206 14.93 7.29 3.78
CA GLY A 206 13.90 6.53 3.09
C GLY A 206 12.83 6.03 4.05
N TYR A 207 11.65 5.70 3.51
CA TYR A 207 10.58 5.02 4.23
C TYR A 207 9.78 4.13 3.28
N ASP A 208 8.83 4.67 2.54
CA ASP A 208 8.00 3.93 1.60
C ASP A 208 8.50 4.09 0.15
N VAL A 209 8.08 3.16 -0.71
CA VAL A 209 8.33 3.21 -2.15
C VAL A 209 7.09 2.76 -2.92
N ARG A 210 6.66 3.57 -3.89
CA ARG A 210 5.48 3.30 -4.73
C ARG A 210 5.76 3.64 -6.18
N VAL A 211 5.26 2.78 -7.08
CA VAL A 211 5.48 2.91 -8.52
C VAL A 211 4.17 3.19 -9.25
N ASN A 212 4.20 4.18 -10.14
CA ASN A 212 3.22 4.34 -11.21
C ASN A 212 3.89 3.96 -12.54
N ALA A 213 3.61 2.74 -13.01
CA ALA A 213 4.24 2.19 -14.20
C ALA A 213 3.86 2.94 -15.48
N ASN A 214 2.62 3.44 -15.55
CA ASN A 214 2.11 4.16 -16.73
C ASN A 214 2.83 5.49 -16.92
N LEU A 215 3.19 6.15 -15.83
CA LEU A 215 3.94 7.40 -15.86
C LEU A 215 5.46 7.22 -15.93
N ASN A 216 5.96 5.98 -15.80
CA ASN A 216 7.37 5.73 -15.53
C ASN A 216 7.87 6.53 -14.32
N ARG A 217 7.09 6.56 -13.24
CA ARG A 217 7.44 7.30 -12.01
C ARG A 217 7.45 6.37 -10.81
N MET A 218 8.36 6.65 -9.92
CA MET A 218 8.45 6.05 -8.59
C MET A 218 8.53 7.18 -7.58
N LEU A 219 7.85 7.03 -6.45
CA LEU A 219 7.96 7.92 -5.30
C LEU A 219 8.63 7.20 -4.16
N THR A 220 9.47 7.90 -3.41
CA THR A 220 9.95 7.45 -2.10
C THR A 220 9.70 8.55 -1.08
N SER A 221 9.26 8.15 0.10
CA SER A 221 9.09 9.04 1.25
C SER A 221 10.22 8.91 2.25
N SER A 222 10.15 9.61 3.37
CA SER A 222 11.26 9.68 4.31
C SER A 222 10.80 9.66 5.79
N PHE A 223 11.61 9.01 6.62
CA PHE A 223 11.40 8.91 8.07
C PHE A 223 12.66 9.26 8.84
N ALA A 224 13.13 8.38 9.73
CA ALA A 224 14.31 8.57 10.56
C ALA A 224 15.21 7.34 10.49
N GLY A 225 16.47 7.49 10.88
CA GLY A 225 17.40 6.36 11.01
C GLY A 225 17.18 5.53 12.28
N LYS A 226 17.72 4.30 12.29
CA LYS A 226 17.60 3.32 13.38
C LYS A 226 17.98 3.88 14.73
N LYS A 227 19.03 4.70 14.80
CA LYS A 227 19.46 5.34 16.06
C LYS A 227 18.40 6.21 16.73
N ASN A 228 17.37 6.63 15.97
CA ASN A 228 16.25 7.42 16.47
C ASN A 228 14.98 6.58 16.62
N TYR A 229 14.54 5.84 15.59
CA TYR A 229 13.27 5.12 15.67
C TYR A 229 13.28 3.95 16.67
N MET A 230 14.44 3.39 17.03
CA MET A 230 14.55 2.36 18.06
C MET A 230 14.73 2.91 19.48
N ARG A 231 14.57 4.21 19.68
CA ARG A 231 14.55 4.82 21.03
C ARG A 231 13.15 4.77 21.62
N PRO A 232 13.02 4.71 22.96
CA PRO A 232 11.72 4.91 23.63
C PRO A 232 11.07 6.22 23.19
N PHE A 233 9.80 6.16 22.78
CA PHE A 233 9.09 7.32 22.21
C PHE A 233 9.13 8.55 23.10
N GLY A 234 8.87 8.37 24.42
CA GLY A 234 8.86 9.47 25.39
C GLY A 234 10.21 10.16 25.59
N GLU A 235 11.34 9.51 25.28
CA GLU A 235 12.67 10.10 25.28
C GLU A 235 12.97 10.80 23.95
N LEU A 236 12.61 10.16 22.85
CA LEU A 236 12.84 10.68 21.50
C LEU A 236 12.18 12.05 21.29
N VAL A 237 10.92 12.19 21.65
CA VAL A 237 10.17 13.46 21.44
C VAL A 237 10.68 14.63 22.30
N LYS A 238 11.46 14.37 23.35
CA LYS A 238 12.10 15.39 24.18
C LYS A 238 13.47 15.82 23.66
N ASP A 239 14.06 15.06 22.74
CA ASP A 239 15.36 15.32 22.15
C ASP A 239 15.20 16.14 20.86
N GLY A 240 15.28 17.46 20.97
CA GLY A 240 15.12 18.37 19.83
C GLY A 240 16.15 18.16 18.72
N GLU A 241 17.37 17.65 19.02
CA GLU A 241 18.38 17.35 17.99
C GLU A 241 18.04 16.06 17.24
N ALA A 242 17.51 15.05 17.94
CA ALA A 242 17.01 13.85 17.30
C ALA A 242 15.79 14.15 16.40
N MET A 243 14.87 15.01 16.85
CA MET A 243 13.70 15.42 16.07
C MET A 243 14.05 16.16 14.78
N LYS A 244 15.17 16.88 14.71
CA LYS A 244 15.68 17.49 13.47
C LYS A 244 16.21 16.48 12.45
N GLN A 245 16.41 15.22 12.86
CA GLN A 245 16.90 14.13 11.99
C GLN A 245 15.78 13.29 11.40
N PHE A 246 14.54 13.74 11.50
CA PHE A 246 13.43 13.16 10.76
C PHE A 246 13.41 13.68 9.32
N GLY A 247 13.09 12.81 8.38
CA GLY A 247 13.01 13.15 6.98
C GLY A 247 11.87 14.13 6.68
N ASP A 248 12.08 14.96 5.68
CA ASP A 248 11.20 16.05 5.26
C ASP A 248 10.94 16.05 3.75
N SER A 249 11.08 14.89 3.10
CA SER A 249 11.10 14.86 1.64
C SER A 249 10.33 13.68 1.07
N VAL A 250 9.75 13.94 -0.12
CA VAL A 250 9.32 12.91 -1.08
C VAL A 250 10.17 13.08 -2.33
N ILE A 251 10.72 11.99 -2.84
CA ILE A 251 11.55 12.02 -4.05
C ILE A 251 10.76 11.42 -5.19
N VAL A 252 10.72 12.14 -6.31
CA VAL A 252 10.19 11.66 -7.59
C VAL A 252 11.36 11.08 -8.40
N TRP A 253 11.20 9.83 -8.85
CA TRP A 253 12.22 9.12 -9.61
C TRP A 253 11.73 8.80 -11.03
N ASP A 254 12.66 8.73 -11.98
CA ASP A 254 12.46 7.91 -13.17
C ASP A 254 12.51 6.44 -12.74
N PHE A 255 11.37 5.76 -12.90
CA PHE A 255 11.25 4.37 -12.44
C PHE A 255 12.15 3.41 -13.21
N HIS A 256 12.22 3.52 -14.54
CA HIS A 256 13.06 2.62 -15.34
C HIS A 256 14.56 2.88 -15.15
N ALA A 257 14.95 4.15 -15.14
CA ALA A 257 16.35 4.52 -14.96
C ALA A 257 16.83 4.41 -13.51
N ARG A 258 15.91 4.34 -12.52
CA ARG A 258 16.22 4.40 -11.08
C ARG A 258 17.04 5.66 -10.73
N LYS A 259 16.69 6.77 -11.34
CA LYS A 259 17.35 8.07 -11.12
C LYS A 259 16.38 9.04 -10.46
N PRO A 260 16.81 9.77 -9.42
CA PRO A 260 16.00 10.84 -8.86
C PRO A 260 15.84 11.95 -9.89
N LEU A 261 14.62 12.44 -10.05
CA LEU A 261 14.26 13.56 -10.92
C LEU A 261 14.05 14.84 -10.13
N GLN A 262 13.36 14.74 -8.99
CA GLN A 262 13.00 15.90 -8.18
C GLN A 262 12.88 15.52 -6.72
N ILE A 263 13.33 16.41 -5.83
CA ILE A 263 13.12 16.29 -4.37
C ILE A 263 12.06 17.33 -4.00
N LEU A 264 10.95 16.85 -3.46
CA LEU A 264 9.86 17.65 -2.93
C LEU A 264 10.03 17.80 -1.43
N ARG A 265 9.98 19.01 -0.90
CA ARG A 265 10.01 19.25 0.55
C ARG A 265 8.62 19.07 1.13
N VAL A 266 8.50 18.11 2.03
CA VAL A 266 7.28 17.75 2.77
C VAL A 266 7.66 17.62 4.24
N PRO A 267 7.69 18.71 4.99
CA PRO A 267 8.11 18.71 6.39
C PRO A 267 7.21 17.84 7.28
N GLY A 268 7.80 17.16 8.24
CA GLY A 268 7.05 16.44 9.27
C GLY A 268 6.98 14.93 9.08
N ALA A 269 7.98 14.32 8.47
CA ALA A 269 8.08 12.89 8.23
C ALA A 269 6.89 12.36 7.40
N PRO A 270 6.89 12.58 6.07
CA PRO A 270 5.93 11.94 5.18
C PRO A 270 6.18 10.44 5.20
N LEU A 271 5.18 9.66 5.62
CA LEU A 271 5.32 8.21 5.78
C LEU A 271 4.82 7.47 4.55
N GLU A 272 3.69 6.80 4.67
CA GLU A 272 3.13 5.99 3.59
C GLU A 272 2.70 6.84 2.39
N LEU A 273 2.92 6.29 1.20
CA LEU A 273 2.54 6.88 -0.08
C LEU A 273 1.43 6.06 -0.73
N ARG A 274 0.47 6.71 -1.38
CA ARG A 274 -0.53 6.01 -2.20
C ARG A 274 -0.72 6.75 -3.52
N TRP A 275 -0.41 6.08 -4.64
CA TRP A 275 -0.85 6.53 -5.94
C TRP A 275 -2.36 6.39 -6.07
N ALA A 276 -3.00 7.31 -6.77
CA ALA A 276 -4.34 7.09 -7.28
C ALA A 276 -4.38 5.84 -8.18
N LEU A 277 -5.47 5.10 -8.13
CA LEU A 277 -5.60 3.76 -8.72
C LEU A 277 -6.25 3.79 -10.11
N LEU A 278 -7.07 4.81 -10.37
CA LEU A 278 -7.77 4.92 -11.65
C LEU A 278 -6.85 5.39 -12.78
N PRO A 279 -7.08 4.94 -14.01
CA PRO A 279 -6.33 5.41 -15.17
C PRO A 279 -6.43 6.95 -15.31
N ASN A 280 -5.32 7.59 -15.66
CA ASN A 280 -5.18 9.04 -15.84
C ASN A 280 -5.27 9.88 -14.54
N HIS A 281 -5.38 9.25 -13.38
CA HIS A 281 -5.21 9.91 -12.09
C HIS A 281 -3.72 9.97 -11.74
N ASN A 282 -3.03 11.01 -12.22
CA ASN A 282 -1.57 11.16 -12.15
C ASN A 282 -1.13 11.90 -10.88
N TYR A 283 -1.65 11.50 -9.72
CA TYR A 283 -1.34 12.09 -8.42
C TYR A 283 -1.24 11.01 -7.34
N ALA A 284 -0.65 11.38 -6.22
CA ALA A 284 -0.49 10.52 -5.06
C ALA A 284 -0.76 11.29 -3.77
N PHE A 285 -0.87 10.56 -2.66
CA PHE A 285 -1.08 11.12 -1.33
C PHE A 285 -0.03 10.60 -0.36
N THR A 286 0.22 11.40 0.68
CA THR A 286 0.94 10.99 1.89
C THR A 286 0.38 11.72 3.10
N ALA A 287 0.60 11.18 4.29
CA ALA A 287 0.35 11.87 5.54
C ALA A 287 1.67 12.12 6.29
N THR A 288 1.76 13.26 6.98
CA THR A 288 2.96 13.65 7.73
C THR A 288 2.79 13.38 9.21
N ALA A 289 3.61 12.47 9.76
CA ALA A 289 3.46 11.99 11.14
C ALA A 289 3.62 13.09 12.21
N LEU A 290 4.54 14.02 11.98
CA LEU A 290 4.90 15.03 12.98
C LEU A 290 4.09 16.34 12.85
N THR A 291 3.68 16.70 11.62
CA THR A 291 2.90 17.92 11.37
C THR A 291 1.41 17.65 11.20
N GLY A 292 1.01 16.38 11.00
CA GLY A 292 -0.40 15.98 10.96
C GLY A 292 -1.16 16.53 9.75
N GLN A 293 -0.58 16.44 8.57
CA GLN A 293 -1.15 16.94 7.31
C GLN A 293 -1.44 15.80 6.35
N LEU A 294 -2.53 15.90 5.60
CA LEU A 294 -2.78 15.10 4.40
C LEU A 294 -2.31 15.88 3.18
N VAL A 295 -1.32 15.32 2.48
CA VAL A 295 -0.59 16.00 1.40
C VAL A 295 -0.85 15.32 0.08
N LEU A 296 -1.30 16.08 -0.92
CA LEU A 296 -1.38 15.71 -2.33
C LEU A 296 -0.02 15.94 -3.00
N ILE A 297 0.41 14.98 -3.82
CA ILE A 297 1.59 15.04 -4.68
C ILE A 297 1.10 14.94 -6.12
N TYR A 298 1.38 15.93 -6.96
CA TYR A 298 0.81 16.00 -8.31
C TYR A 298 1.79 16.59 -9.32
N GLN A 299 1.59 16.24 -10.59
CA GLN A 299 2.35 16.81 -11.69
C GLN A 299 1.69 18.10 -12.17
N GLN A 300 2.48 19.15 -12.36
CA GLN A 300 2.05 20.43 -12.90
C GLN A 300 2.04 20.40 -14.44
N GLU A 301 1.47 21.42 -15.08
CA GLU A 301 1.37 21.52 -16.53
C GLU A 301 2.74 21.60 -17.22
N ASP A 302 3.75 22.15 -16.55
CA ASP A 302 5.13 22.22 -17.04
C ASP A 302 5.91 20.90 -16.86
N GLY A 303 5.26 19.86 -16.34
CA GLY A 303 5.85 18.55 -16.10
C GLY A 303 6.61 18.41 -14.77
N THR A 304 6.81 19.49 -14.02
CA THR A 304 7.39 19.42 -12.67
C THR A 304 6.38 18.88 -11.66
N TRP A 305 6.86 18.46 -10.49
CA TRP A 305 6.00 17.95 -9.43
C TRP A 305 5.88 18.95 -8.29
N ALA A 306 4.72 19.00 -7.69
CA ALA A 306 4.42 19.87 -6.56
C ALA A 306 3.65 19.09 -5.47
N THR A 307 3.57 19.71 -4.30
CA THR A 307 2.79 19.21 -3.16
C THR A 307 1.79 20.27 -2.71
N LYS A 308 0.67 19.81 -2.17
CA LYS A 308 -0.33 20.66 -1.54
C LYS A 308 -0.85 19.99 -0.29
N ASN A 309 -0.83 20.69 0.85
CA ASN A 309 -1.61 20.29 2.01
C ASN A 309 -3.10 20.46 1.69
N ILE A 310 -3.86 19.37 1.74
CA ILE A 310 -5.29 19.35 1.38
C ILE A 310 -6.21 19.21 2.59
N ALA A 311 -5.67 18.75 3.73
CA ALA A 311 -6.41 18.69 5.00
C ALA A 311 -5.48 18.64 6.21
N GLU A 312 -5.91 19.24 7.31
CA GLU A 312 -5.27 19.10 8.62
C GLU A 312 -5.85 17.86 9.33
N ILE A 313 -4.97 16.94 9.71
CA ILE A 313 -5.31 15.76 10.53
C ILE A 313 -5.14 16.09 12.01
N GLY A 314 -4.25 17.03 12.30
CA GLY A 314 -3.82 17.42 13.64
C GLY A 314 -2.62 16.60 14.12
N ALA A 315 -2.00 17.04 15.23
CA ALA A 315 -0.78 16.45 15.79
C ALA A 315 -1.03 15.08 16.48
N ASN A 316 -1.69 14.17 15.77
CA ASN A 316 -2.16 12.87 16.26
C ASN A 316 -1.32 11.71 15.75
N ILE A 317 -0.15 11.98 15.20
CA ILE A 317 0.79 11.00 14.61
C ILE A 317 0.07 10.11 13.61
N PRO A 318 -0.40 10.65 12.47
CA PRO A 318 -0.89 9.82 11.38
C PRO A 318 0.26 8.98 10.82
N VAL A 319 0.05 7.66 10.71
CA VAL A 319 1.13 6.70 10.42
C VAL A 319 0.90 5.90 9.16
N ASP A 320 -0.35 5.59 8.82
CA ASP A 320 -0.67 4.88 7.60
C ASP A 320 -1.88 5.47 6.89
N ILE A 321 -1.87 5.35 5.58
CA ILE A 321 -2.98 5.73 4.72
C ILE A 321 -3.32 4.61 3.74
N SER A 322 -4.59 4.49 3.38
CA SER A 322 -5.08 3.65 2.28
C SER A 322 -6.04 4.44 1.41
N ILE A 323 -6.20 4.04 0.15
CA ILE A 323 -7.07 4.72 -0.81
C ILE A 323 -8.25 3.82 -1.22
N ALA A 324 -9.41 4.42 -1.42
CA ALA A 324 -10.55 3.71 -1.96
C ALA A 324 -10.33 3.29 -3.43
N PRO A 325 -10.92 2.17 -3.89
CA PRO A 325 -10.72 1.68 -5.26
C PRO A 325 -11.13 2.65 -6.37
N ASP A 326 -12.01 3.59 -6.06
CA ASP A 326 -12.53 4.64 -6.96
C ASP A 326 -11.83 5.99 -6.77
N ASP A 327 -10.74 6.02 -6.00
CA ASP A 327 -9.97 7.23 -5.63
C ASP A 327 -10.79 8.31 -4.89
N SER A 328 -12.01 8.00 -4.46
CA SER A 328 -12.88 8.99 -3.83
C SER A 328 -12.54 9.28 -2.37
N LYS A 329 -11.82 8.36 -1.68
CA LYS A 329 -11.53 8.48 -0.24
C LYS A 329 -10.12 8.10 0.09
N ILE A 330 -9.56 8.81 1.07
CA ILE A 330 -8.33 8.42 1.79
C ILE A 330 -8.71 8.06 3.22
N TYR A 331 -8.22 6.91 3.65
CA TYR A 331 -8.32 6.41 5.02
C TYR A 331 -7.01 6.69 5.74
N VAL A 332 -7.07 7.28 6.93
CA VAL A 332 -5.88 7.65 7.70
C VAL A 332 -5.99 7.10 9.10
N ASN A 333 -5.05 6.26 9.51
CA ASN A 333 -4.89 5.84 10.90
C ASN A 333 -3.92 6.76 11.62
N SER A 334 -4.28 7.16 12.84
CA SER A 334 -3.46 7.99 13.72
C SER A 334 -3.10 7.23 15.00
N PHE A 335 -1.81 7.01 15.19
CA PHE A 335 -1.25 6.29 16.34
C PHE A 335 -1.48 7.05 17.66
N GLY A 336 -1.32 8.37 17.64
CA GLY A 336 -1.35 9.21 18.83
C GLY A 336 -2.71 9.27 19.52
N ASP A 337 -3.80 9.28 18.75
CA ASP A 337 -5.16 9.31 19.29
C ASP A 337 -5.99 8.06 18.97
N GLY A 338 -5.41 7.07 18.28
CA GLY A 338 -6.08 5.80 17.98
C GLY A 338 -7.36 5.94 17.17
N THR A 339 -7.36 6.83 16.18
CA THR A 339 -8.55 7.17 15.38
C THR A 339 -8.29 6.90 13.90
N LEU A 340 -9.24 6.21 13.26
CA LEU A 340 -9.35 6.13 11.81
C LEU A 340 -10.17 7.33 11.32
N ARG A 341 -9.62 8.10 10.39
CA ARG A 341 -10.28 9.21 9.71
C ARG A 341 -10.46 8.91 8.24
N VAL A 342 -11.62 9.29 7.69
CA VAL A 342 -11.94 9.13 6.28
C VAL A 342 -12.09 10.52 5.66
N TYR A 343 -11.26 10.79 4.66
CA TYR A 343 -11.33 12.03 3.90
C TYR A 343 -11.92 11.76 2.53
N ASP A 344 -12.93 12.54 2.13
CA ASP A 344 -13.38 12.63 0.74
C ASP A 344 -12.33 13.44 -0.04
N VAL A 345 -11.77 12.82 -1.07
CA VAL A 345 -10.79 13.39 -1.99
C VAL A 345 -11.22 13.23 -3.45
N SER A 346 -12.52 13.08 -3.70
CA SER A 346 -13.11 13.04 -5.06
C SER A 346 -12.73 14.28 -5.87
N LYS A 347 -12.44 15.39 -5.20
CA LYS A 347 -11.69 16.53 -5.70
C LYS A 347 -10.29 16.50 -5.08
N PRO A 348 -9.25 16.00 -5.78
CA PRO A 348 -7.96 15.68 -5.16
C PRO A 348 -7.26 16.87 -4.49
N PHE A 349 -7.59 18.09 -4.88
CA PHE A 349 -7.04 19.32 -4.29
C PHE A 349 -7.76 19.79 -3.01
N GLU A 350 -8.82 19.08 -2.58
CA GLU A 350 -9.63 19.40 -1.40
C GLU A 350 -9.88 18.13 -0.60
N GLY A 351 -9.31 18.03 0.60
CA GLY A 351 -9.57 16.92 1.52
C GLY A 351 -10.66 17.31 2.52
N LYS A 352 -11.80 16.61 2.52
CA LYS A 352 -12.90 16.85 3.46
C LYS A 352 -13.07 15.67 4.40
N LEU A 353 -12.93 15.85 5.71
CA LEU A 353 -13.23 14.82 6.69
C LEU A 353 -14.73 14.48 6.65
N VAL A 354 -15.04 13.21 6.39
CA VAL A 354 -16.43 12.72 6.23
C VAL A 354 -16.82 11.67 7.27
N GLU A 355 -15.85 10.96 7.87
CA GLU A 355 -16.09 9.94 8.89
C GLU A 355 -14.90 9.88 9.85
N SER A 356 -15.14 9.51 11.10
CA SER A 356 -14.11 9.32 12.12
C SER A 356 -14.53 8.22 13.08
N VAL A 357 -13.68 7.20 13.24
CA VAL A 357 -13.95 6.05 14.11
C VAL A 357 -12.83 5.88 15.11
N LYS A 358 -13.17 5.87 16.40
CA LYS A 358 -12.24 5.54 17.47
C LYS A 358 -11.97 4.04 17.45
N LEU A 359 -10.76 3.64 17.04
CA LEU A 359 -10.37 2.25 16.99
C LEU A 359 -9.86 1.71 18.32
N GLY A 360 -9.15 2.52 19.07
CA GLY A 360 -8.43 2.16 20.29
C GLY A 360 -7.00 2.66 20.25
N GLU A 361 -6.26 2.46 21.33
CA GLU A 361 -4.86 2.93 21.41
C GLU A 361 -3.96 2.29 20.33
N MET A 362 -2.95 3.03 19.92
CA MET A 362 -1.88 2.60 19.02
C MET A 362 -2.37 2.17 17.62
N ALA A 363 -3.55 2.65 17.17
CA ALA A 363 -4.01 2.34 15.81
C ALA A 363 -2.91 2.67 14.78
N ASN A 364 -2.55 1.69 13.95
CA ASN A 364 -1.43 1.82 13.03
C ASN A 364 -1.84 1.56 11.58
N MET A 365 -1.76 0.33 11.11
CA MET A 365 -2.01 0.03 9.69
C MET A 365 -3.50 0.06 9.35
N VAL A 366 -3.81 0.51 8.13
CA VAL A 366 -5.16 0.47 7.55
C VAL A 366 -5.10 -0.04 6.12
N SER A 367 -5.96 -0.98 5.77
CA SER A 367 -6.08 -1.51 4.40
C SER A 367 -7.53 -1.58 3.97
N SER A 368 -7.80 -1.12 2.76
CA SER A 368 -9.10 -1.30 2.09
C SER A 368 -9.17 -2.69 1.47
N SER A 369 -10.31 -3.38 1.61
CA SER A 369 -10.56 -4.66 0.93
C SER A 369 -10.56 -4.51 -0.59
N TRP A 370 -10.33 -5.62 -1.33
CA TRP A 370 -10.24 -5.60 -2.79
C TRP A 370 -11.47 -5.05 -3.51
N ASP A 371 -12.64 -5.14 -2.89
CA ASP A 371 -13.89 -4.58 -3.42
C ASP A 371 -14.27 -3.23 -2.80
N GLY A 372 -13.41 -2.65 -1.94
CA GLY A 372 -13.63 -1.37 -1.28
C GLY A 372 -14.74 -1.34 -0.23
N LYS A 373 -15.34 -2.49 0.08
CA LYS A 373 -16.50 -2.55 0.98
C LYS A 373 -16.13 -2.68 2.45
N ARG A 374 -14.86 -2.98 2.74
CA ARG A 374 -14.37 -3.19 4.11
C ARG A 374 -13.08 -2.45 4.32
N LEU A 375 -12.83 -2.14 5.59
CA LEU A 375 -11.54 -1.65 6.08
C LEU A 375 -11.05 -2.56 7.20
N TYR A 376 -9.78 -2.82 7.20
CA TYR A 376 -9.10 -3.54 8.26
C TYR A 376 -8.06 -2.64 8.89
N ALA A 377 -7.91 -2.73 10.20
CA ALA A 377 -6.94 -1.96 10.95
C ALA A 377 -6.25 -2.84 12.01
N THR A 378 -4.98 -2.56 12.26
CA THR A 378 -4.19 -3.17 13.32
C THR A 378 -3.66 -2.08 14.27
N ASN A 379 -3.09 -2.51 15.39
CA ASN A 379 -2.42 -1.61 16.32
C ASN A 379 -1.08 -2.19 16.76
N SER A 380 -0.07 -1.49 16.56
CA SER A 380 1.36 -1.64 16.94
C SER A 380 2.19 -0.93 15.91
N LEU A 381 3.05 -0.05 16.34
CA LEU A 381 3.94 0.69 15.45
C LEU A 381 5.39 0.20 15.58
N LEU A 382 5.97 0.35 16.75
CA LEU A 382 7.32 -0.11 17.10
C LEU A 382 7.32 -0.57 18.55
N SER A 383 8.06 -1.64 18.85
CA SER A 383 8.13 -2.18 20.22
C SER A 383 8.51 -1.15 21.28
N GLN A 384 9.36 -0.18 20.89
CA GLN A 384 9.83 0.90 21.78
C GLN A 384 8.82 2.05 21.92
N TRP A 385 7.80 2.10 21.04
CA TRP A 385 6.79 3.16 21.02
C TRP A 385 5.44 2.69 21.55
N ASP A 386 5.18 1.39 21.39
CA ASP A 386 3.94 0.77 21.85
C ASP A 386 3.83 0.78 23.36
N LYS A 387 2.64 1.09 23.85
CA LYS A 387 2.29 0.88 25.26
C LYS A 387 1.93 -0.58 25.47
N PRO A 388 2.19 -1.15 26.65
CA PRO A 388 1.55 -2.43 27.04
C PRO A 388 0.03 -2.26 27.01
N GLY A 389 -0.66 -3.19 26.37
CA GLY A 389 -2.12 -3.06 26.25
C GLY A 389 -2.71 -4.10 25.32
N ASP A 390 -3.89 -3.82 24.81
CA ASP A 390 -4.61 -4.70 23.91
C ASP A 390 -4.04 -4.63 22.50
N TYR A 391 -3.72 -5.79 21.93
CA TYR A 391 -3.30 -5.95 20.54
C TYR A 391 -4.41 -6.61 19.73
N TRP A 392 -4.72 -6.05 18.58
CA TRP A 392 -5.89 -6.44 17.83
C TRP A 392 -5.75 -6.25 16.31
N LEU A 393 -6.58 -7.00 15.58
CA LEU A 393 -7.01 -6.72 14.21
C LEU A 393 -8.51 -6.42 14.24
N LYS A 394 -8.94 -5.29 13.70
CA LYS A 394 -10.35 -4.89 13.60
C LYS A 394 -10.79 -4.79 12.15
N ALA A 395 -12.01 -5.26 11.91
CA ALA A 395 -12.68 -5.16 10.61
C ALA A 395 -13.92 -4.27 10.70
N TYR A 396 -14.09 -3.43 9.70
CA TYR A 396 -15.24 -2.57 9.51
C TYR A 396 -15.80 -2.78 8.10
N ALA A 397 -17.12 -2.61 7.91
CA ALA A 397 -17.75 -2.58 6.60
C ALA A 397 -18.52 -1.27 6.40
N TRP A 398 -18.59 -0.84 5.15
CA TRP A 398 -19.47 0.26 4.77
C TRP A 398 -20.93 -0.23 4.73
N GLU A 399 -21.79 0.36 5.57
CA GLU A 399 -23.25 0.11 5.62
C GLU A 399 -23.93 1.47 5.71
N ASP A 400 -24.82 1.75 4.79
CA ASP A 400 -25.59 3.02 4.71
C ASP A 400 -24.70 4.26 4.85
N GLY A 401 -23.51 4.22 4.23
CA GLY A 401 -22.54 5.33 4.21
C GLY A 401 -21.75 5.53 5.51
N LYS A 402 -21.80 4.58 6.45
CA LYS A 402 -21.04 4.58 7.72
C LYS A 402 -20.18 3.33 7.86
N LEU A 403 -19.12 3.46 8.63
CA LEU A 403 -18.28 2.32 9.01
C LEU A 403 -18.85 1.59 10.21
N VAL A 404 -19.26 0.35 10.01
CA VAL A 404 -19.85 -0.54 11.03
C VAL A 404 -18.84 -1.65 11.37
N ALA A 405 -18.54 -1.82 12.65
CA ALA A 405 -17.65 -2.86 13.14
C ALA A 405 -18.19 -4.26 12.81
N LYS A 406 -17.33 -5.16 12.34
CA LYS A 406 -17.66 -6.56 11.98
C LYS A 406 -17.05 -7.56 12.94
N PHE A 407 -15.76 -7.46 13.20
CA PHE A 407 -15.11 -8.28 14.22
C PHE A 407 -13.89 -7.57 14.80
N THR A 408 -13.48 -8.05 15.95
CA THR A 408 -12.16 -7.79 16.54
C THR A 408 -11.51 -9.13 16.82
N THR A 409 -10.33 -9.35 16.24
CA THR A 409 -9.49 -10.49 16.56
C THR A 409 -8.52 -10.09 17.66
N ASP A 410 -8.51 -10.83 18.76
CA ASP A 410 -7.59 -10.63 19.87
C ASP A 410 -6.21 -11.22 19.53
N PHE A 411 -5.17 -10.41 19.67
CA PHE A 411 -3.77 -10.78 19.46
C PHE A 411 -2.96 -10.87 20.75
N ASN A 412 -3.55 -10.63 21.91
CA ASN A 412 -2.83 -10.59 23.20
C ASN A 412 -2.09 -11.91 23.53
N ALA A 413 -2.59 -13.05 23.06
CA ALA A 413 -1.95 -14.33 23.24
C ALA A 413 -0.85 -14.68 22.20
N VAL A 414 -0.69 -13.87 21.13
CA VAL A 414 0.21 -14.17 20.02
C VAL A 414 1.24 -13.07 19.74
N GLY A 415 0.97 -11.83 20.10
CA GLY A 415 1.91 -10.71 19.92
C GLY A 415 1.25 -9.43 19.41
N ARG A 416 2.06 -8.50 18.94
CA ARG A 416 1.66 -7.17 18.45
C ARG A 416 1.32 -7.23 16.97
N ALA A 417 0.07 -6.98 16.61
CA ALA A 417 -0.38 -6.98 15.22
C ALA A 417 0.13 -5.75 14.48
N HIS A 418 1.01 -5.91 13.48
CA HIS A 418 1.52 -4.79 12.69
C HIS A 418 0.87 -4.76 11.31
N ILE A 419 1.59 -5.10 10.24
CA ILE A 419 1.08 -5.04 8.87
C ILE A 419 0.15 -6.21 8.54
N MET A 420 -0.78 -5.97 7.62
CA MET A 420 -1.68 -6.99 7.10
C MET A 420 -1.62 -7.07 5.58
N ASN A 421 -1.72 -8.29 5.04
CA ASN A 421 -1.81 -8.58 3.62
C ASN A 421 -2.95 -9.57 3.37
N PHE A 422 -3.63 -9.48 2.22
CA PHE A 422 -4.82 -10.28 1.96
C PHE A 422 -4.52 -11.54 1.15
N GLY A 423 -5.01 -12.68 1.63
CA GLY A 423 -4.89 -13.97 0.99
C GLY A 423 -6.17 -14.45 0.34
N SER A 424 -6.04 -15.24 -0.73
CA SER A 424 -7.17 -15.88 -1.39
C SER A 424 -6.87 -17.33 -1.74
N LYS A 425 -7.88 -18.17 -1.60
CA LYS A 425 -7.88 -19.55 -2.09
C LYS A 425 -7.70 -19.63 -3.61
N ALA A 426 -8.03 -18.55 -4.33
CA ALA A 426 -7.83 -18.47 -5.78
C ALA A 426 -6.37 -18.61 -6.19
N PHE A 427 -5.42 -18.27 -5.33
CA PHE A 427 -3.96 -18.44 -5.55
C PHE A 427 -3.41 -19.80 -5.09
N GLY A 428 -4.26 -20.70 -4.60
CA GLY A 428 -3.89 -22.04 -4.19
C GLY A 428 -3.47 -22.97 -5.34
N PRO A 429 -3.09 -24.23 -5.07
CA PRO A 429 -2.43 -25.16 -6.01
C PRO A 429 -3.14 -25.38 -7.36
N ARG A 430 -4.47 -25.18 -7.43
CA ARG A 430 -5.23 -25.28 -8.70
C ARG A 430 -5.00 -24.08 -9.63
N ALA A 431 -4.82 -22.88 -9.08
CA ALA A 431 -4.61 -21.65 -9.85
C ALA A 431 -3.19 -21.58 -10.42
N ALA A 432 -2.20 -22.11 -9.71
CA ALA A 432 -0.81 -22.16 -10.19
C ALA A 432 -0.64 -22.94 -11.50
N ARG A 433 -1.53 -23.90 -11.81
CA ARG A 433 -1.53 -24.63 -13.07
C ARG A 433 -2.16 -23.84 -14.23
N GLY A 434 -3.01 -22.85 -13.95
CA GLY A 434 -3.65 -21.99 -14.97
C GLY A 434 -2.89 -20.71 -15.26
N ALA A 435 -2.20 -20.14 -14.27
CA ALA A 435 -1.46 -18.88 -14.41
C ALA A 435 -0.17 -19.02 -15.26
N ALA A 436 0.41 -20.22 -15.33
CA ALA A 436 1.56 -20.51 -16.21
C ALA A 436 1.23 -20.41 -17.72
N ALA A 437 -0.04 -20.23 -18.08
CA ALA A 437 -0.53 -20.17 -19.45
C ALA A 437 -1.04 -18.78 -19.90
N ASN A 438 -0.79 -17.70 -19.14
CA ASN A 438 -1.23 -16.36 -19.55
C ASN A 438 -0.10 -15.60 -20.29
N PRO A 439 -0.13 -15.54 -21.65
CA PRO A 439 0.95 -14.96 -22.46
C PRO A 439 1.06 -13.43 -22.37
N ARG A 440 0.25 -12.76 -21.57
CA ARG A 440 0.28 -11.28 -21.44
C ARG A 440 1.36 -10.74 -20.50
N VAL A 441 2.07 -11.61 -19.77
CA VAL A 441 3.17 -11.19 -18.88
C VAL A 441 4.51 -11.10 -19.63
N SER A 442 4.62 -11.60 -20.86
CA SER A 442 5.89 -11.62 -21.62
C SER A 442 6.24 -10.30 -22.35
N ALA A 443 5.39 -9.27 -22.30
CA ALA A 443 5.60 -8.05 -23.09
C ALA A 443 6.49 -6.98 -22.41
N TYR A 444 6.98 -7.23 -21.21
CA TYR A 444 7.88 -6.29 -20.49
C TYR A 444 9.23 -6.92 -20.12
N ALA A 445 9.79 -7.74 -21.00
CA ALA A 445 11.20 -8.08 -20.89
C ALA A 445 12.02 -6.83 -21.24
N ALA A 446 12.84 -6.36 -20.27
CA ALA A 446 13.71 -5.22 -20.45
C ALA A 446 14.67 -5.43 -21.64
N PRO A 447 15.00 -4.37 -22.40
CA PRO A 447 16.13 -4.44 -23.32
C PRO A 447 17.42 -4.69 -22.53
N ARG A 448 18.30 -5.47 -23.13
CA ARG A 448 19.60 -5.91 -22.62
C ARG A 448 20.55 -4.74 -22.34
#